data_fe98cff9bdd647f48774eb3f2d82e57b
#
_entry.id   fe98cff9bdd647f48774eb3f2d82e57b
#
_cell.length_a   1.000
_cell.length_b   1.000
_cell.length_c   1.000
_cell.angle_alpha   90.00
_cell.angle_beta   90.00
_cell.angle_gamma   90.00
#
_symmetry.space_group_name_H-M   'P 1'
#
loop_
_entity.id
_entity.type
_entity.pdbx_description
1 polymer ?
#
loop_
_entity_poly.entity_id
_entity_poly.type
_entity_poly.pdbx_seq_one_letter_code
_entity_poly.pdbx_strand_id
1 'polypeptide(L)'
;ALALNNGCDLNCGNTYLHILKAYEKGLISEDTITESAIRLFTTRYLLGLFEETEYDKIPYSEVESPAHLALSQKAAEESFVLLKNNGILPLNKEKIKTVGIVGPNADSRKALVGNYHGTASRYCTIQEGIQDYLGDDVRVLASVGCDLFRDRTEHLAFTQDRLAEAKIVAENS
;
A
#
# COMPACT_ATOMS: atom_id res chain seq x y z
N ALA A 1 -6.03 -25.64 18.94
CA ALA A 1 -5.77 -26.13 20.30
C ALA A 1 -4.35 -25.83 20.74
N LEU A 2 -3.32 -26.41 20.11
CA LEU A 2 -1.93 -26.30 20.57
C LEU A 2 -1.44 -24.87 20.76
N ALA A 3 -1.74 -23.98 19.82
CA ALA A 3 -1.34 -22.57 19.91
C ALA A 3 -1.98 -21.87 21.12
N LEU A 4 -3.28 -22.09 21.34
CA LEU A 4 -4.00 -21.49 22.46
C LEU A 4 -3.51 -22.01 23.81
N ASN A 5 -3.29 -23.33 23.91
CA ASN A 5 -2.74 -23.94 25.13
C ASN A 5 -1.31 -23.47 25.46
N ASN A 6 -0.58 -22.93 24.48
CA ASN A 6 0.74 -22.35 24.65
C ASN A 6 0.73 -20.81 24.70
N GLY A 7 -0.44 -20.20 24.93
CA GLY A 7 -0.55 -18.77 25.19
C GLY A 7 -0.63 -17.86 23.96
N CYS A 8 -0.92 -18.40 22.78
CA CYS A 8 -1.25 -17.58 21.61
C CYS A 8 -2.71 -17.17 21.68
N ASP A 9 -2.98 -16.00 22.24
CA ASP A 9 -4.34 -15.53 22.54
C ASP A 9 -5.07 -14.97 21.31
N LEU A 10 -4.34 -14.42 20.34
CA LEU A 10 -4.89 -13.81 19.14
C LEU A 10 -4.36 -14.48 17.88
N ASN A 11 -5.24 -14.81 16.96
CA ASN A 11 -4.90 -15.36 15.66
C ASN A 11 -5.31 -14.39 14.54
N CYS A 12 -4.36 -13.92 13.75
CA CYS A 12 -4.58 -13.07 12.58
C CYS A 12 -4.90 -13.87 11.32
N GLY A 13 -5.39 -15.07 11.45
CA GLY A 13 -5.86 -15.94 10.37
C GLY A 13 -7.23 -16.51 10.70
N ASN A 14 -7.55 -17.62 10.11
CA ASN A 14 -8.84 -18.28 10.28
C ASN A 14 -8.77 -19.57 11.12
N THR A 15 -7.63 -19.88 11.73
CA THR A 15 -7.43 -21.14 12.50
C THR A 15 -8.35 -21.20 13.72
N TYR A 16 -8.55 -20.06 14.41
CA TYR A 16 -9.38 -19.99 15.62
C TYR A 16 -10.87 -20.06 15.37
N LEU A 17 -11.33 -20.04 14.12
CA LEU A 17 -12.70 -20.38 13.76
C LEU A 17 -13.07 -21.83 14.14
N HIS A 18 -12.06 -22.66 14.43
CA HIS A 18 -12.24 -24.07 14.81
C HIS A 18 -12.09 -24.31 16.33
N ILE A 19 -12.03 -23.27 17.16
CA ILE A 19 -11.86 -23.40 18.62
C ILE A 19 -13.00 -24.21 19.23
N LEU A 20 -14.25 -23.98 18.83
CA LEU A 20 -15.40 -24.74 19.32
C LEU A 20 -15.22 -26.25 19.07
N LYS A 21 -14.80 -26.64 17.88
CA LYS A 21 -14.52 -28.05 17.56
C LYS A 21 -13.39 -28.62 18.40
N ALA A 22 -12.38 -27.82 18.75
CA ALA A 22 -11.28 -28.24 19.62
C ALA A 22 -11.77 -28.46 21.06
N TYR A 23 -12.65 -27.59 21.55
CA TYR A 23 -13.32 -27.74 22.85
C TYR A 23 -14.19 -29.01 22.90
N GLU A 24 -15.08 -29.22 21.93
CA GLU A 24 -15.92 -30.40 21.82
C GLU A 24 -15.12 -31.72 21.80
N LYS A 25 -13.90 -31.69 21.28
CA LYS A 25 -12.97 -32.83 21.25
C LYS A 25 -12.10 -32.95 22.52
N GLY A 26 -12.30 -32.07 23.50
CA GLY A 26 -11.50 -32.07 24.73
C GLY A 26 -10.03 -31.71 24.54
N LEU A 27 -9.67 -31.02 23.43
CA LEU A 27 -8.29 -30.62 23.15
C LEU A 27 -7.89 -29.29 23.81
N ILE A 28 -8.86 -28.53 24.27
CA ILE A 28 -8.72 -27.31 25.08
C ILE A 28 -9.81 -27.29 26.13
N SER A 29 -9.55 -26.63 27.26
CA SER A 29 -10.52 -26.42 28.33
C SER A 29 -11.21 -25.08 28.22
N GLU A 30 -12.34 -24.93 28.91
CA GLU A 30 -13.00 -23.65 29.10
C GLU A 30 -12.10 -22.67 29.86
N ASP A 31 -11.34 -23.15 30.84
CA ASP A 31 -10.39 -22.32 31.59
C ASP A 31 -9.32 -21.70 30.65
N THR A 32 -8.76 -22.50 29.75
CA THR A 32 -7.81 -22.01 28.75
C THR A 32 -8.41 -20.90 27.88
N ILE A 33 -9.64 -21.06 27.45
CA ILE A 33 -10.36 -20.03 26.66
C ILE A 33 -10.60 -18.78 27.50
N THR A 34 -11.02 -18.96 28.74
CA THR A 34 -11.30 -17.88 29.68
C THR A 34 -10.05 -17.06 30.00
N GLU A 35 -8.93 -17.71 30.31
CA GLU A 35 -7.65 -17.03 30.56
C GLU A 35 -7.18 -16.22 29.34
N SER A 36 -7.31 -16.78 28.15
CA SER A 36 -7.00 -16.09 26.90
C SER A 36 -7.89 -14.87 26.71
N ALA A 37 -9.20 -15.03 26.93
CA ALA A 37 -10.16 -13.92 26.85
C ALA A 37 -9.84 -12.82 27.87
N ILE A 38 -9.50 -13.18 29.11
CA ILE A 38 -9.12 -12.21 30.14
C ILE A 38 -7.92 -11.37 29.68
N ARG A 39 -6.88 -11.98 29.12
CA ARG A 39 -5.71 -11.24 28.63
C ARG A 39 -6.07 -10.27 27.49
N LEU A 40 -6.89 -10.72 26.54
CA LEU A 40 -7.33 -9.90 25.40
C LEU A 40 -8.23 -8.74 25.87
N PHE A 41 -9.20 -9.01 26.74
CA PHE A 41 -10.13 -7.98 27.23
C PHE A 41 -9.45 -7.01 28.20
N THR A 42 -8.47 -7.46 28.99
CA THR A 42 -7.65 -6.58 29.81
C THR A 42 -6.94 -5.52 28.96
N THR A 43 -6.35 -5.92 27.85
CA THR A 43 -5.71 -4.98 26.93
C THR A 43 -6.72 -3.99 26.33
N ARG A 44 -7.90 -4.46 25.94
CA ARG A 44 -8.97 -3.59 25.44
C ARG A 44 -9.47 -2.61 26.49
N TYR A 45 -9.60 -3.06 27.73
CA TYR A 45 -9.98 -2.21 28.85
C TYR A 45 -8.95 -1.11 29.11
N LEU A 46 -7.66 -1.47 29.12
CA LEU A 46 -6.58 -0.50 29.30
C LEU A 46 -6.50 0.52 28.14
N LEU A 47 -6.95 0.15 26.95
CA LEU A 47 -7.06 1.04 25.79
C LEU A 47 -8.32 1.93 25.80
N GLY A 48 -9.19 1.79 26.82
CA GLY A 48 -10.41 2.58 26.95
C GLY A 48 -11.51 2.19 25.96
N LEU A 49 -11.47 0.98 25.34
CA LEU A 49 -12.42 0.59 24.30
C LEU A 49 -13.86 0.33 24.79
N PHE A 50 -14.09 0.40 26.11
CA PHE A 50 -15.42 0.20 26.74
C PHE A 50 -16.03 1.51 27.25
N GLU A 51 -15.34 2.65 27.09
CA GLU A 51 -15.77 3.96 27.53
C GLU A 51 -15.57 4.98 26.41
N GLU A 52 -16.31 6.08 26.45
CA GLU A 52 -16.03 7.21 25.54
C GLU A 52 -14.69 7.85 25.91
N THR A 53 -13.84 8.03 24.90
CA THR A 53 -12.55 8.69 25.01
C THR A 53 -12.54 10.01 24.24
N GLU A 54 -11.54 10.84 24.46
CA GLU A 54 -11.33 12.05 23.65
C GLU A 54 -11.14 11.76 22.15
N TYR A 55 -10.65 10.57 21.82
CA TYR A 55 -10.41 10.14 20.43
C TYR A 55 -11.71 9.84 19.67
N ASP A 56 -12.78 9.47 20.37
CA ASP A 56 -14.09 9.22 19.76
C ASP A 56 -14.73 10.49 19.20
N LYS A 57 -14.22 11.65 19.61
CA LYS A 57 -14.66 12.98 19.17
C LYS A 57 -13.95 13.46 17.90
N ILE A 58 -12.92 12.73 17.44
CA ILE A 58 -12.21 13.08 16.21
C ILE A 58 -13.15 12.89 15.01
N PRO A 59 -13.49 13.95 14.27
CA PRO A 59 -14.44 13.84 13.18
C PRO A 59 -13.81 13.14 11.99
N TYR A 60 -14.63 12.48 11.18
CA TYR A 60 -14.18 11.81 9.96
C TYR A 60 -13.50 12.77 8.96
N SER A 61 -13.79 14.07 9.03
CA SER A 61 -13.13 15.09 8.20
C SER A 61 -11.62 15.25 8.42
N GLU A 62 -11.09 14.65 9.51
CA GLU A 62 -9.63 14.59 9.71
C GLU A 62 -8.96 13.58 8.77
N VAL A 63 -9.71 12.58 8.29
CA VAL A 63 -9.20 11.62 7.29
C VAL A 63 -8.95 12.35 5.99
N GLU A 64 -7.73 12.28 5.48
CA GLU A 64 -7.30 12.98 4.26
C GLU A 64 -7.51 14.51 4.31
N SER A 65 -7.47 15.10 5.50
CA SER A 65 -7.52 16.56 5.61
C SER A 65 -6.35 17.20 4.84
N PRO A 66 -6.50 18.44 4.34
CA PRO A 66 -5.42 19.11 3.60
C PRO A 66 -4.10 19.15 4.37
N ALA A 67 -4.15 19.28 5.69
CA ALA A 67 -2.96 19.26 6.55
C ALA A 67 -2.28 17.87 6.55
N HIS A 68 -3.06 16.80 6.63
CA HIS A 68 -2.53 15.43 6.60
C HIS A 68 -1.97 15.07 5.22
N LEU A 69 -2.62 15.50 4.13
CA LEU A 69 -2.10 15.28 2.78
C LEU A 69 -0.77 16.03 2.56
N ALA A 70 -0.68 17.29 3.01
CA ALA A 70 0.56 18.05 2.94
C ALA A 70 1.69 17.42 3.77
N LEU A 71 1.36 16.90 4.97
CA LEU A 71 2.33 16.19 5.81
C LEU A 71 2.80 14.89 5.15
N SER A 72 1.89 14.14 4.54
CA SER A 72 2.21 12.91 3.81
C SER A 72 3.14 13.18 2.63
N GLN A 73 2.87 14.23 1.84
CA GLN A 73 3.74 14.66 0.75
C GLN A 73 5.14 15.03 1.27
N LYS A 74 5.21 15.87 2.32
CA LYS A 74 6.47 16.28 2.92
C LYS A 74 7.26 15.07 3.44
N ALA A 75 6.63 14.12 4.10
CA ALA A 75 7.27 12.90 4.58
C ALA A 75 7.82 12.06 3.41
N ALA A 76 7.09 11.97 2.30
CA ALA A 76 7.57 11.31 1.10
C ALA A 76 8.81 12.00 0.53
N GLU A 77 8.79 13.33 0.37
CA GLU A 77 9.92 14.12 -0.13
C GLU A 77 11.17 13.94 0.74
N GLU A 78 11.03 13.99 2.06
CA GLU A 78 12.13 13.81 3.02
C GLU A 78 12.63 12.36 3.11
N SER A 79 11.87 11.39 2.62
CA SER A 79 12.26 9.98 2.61
C SER A 79 13.16 9.59 1.43
N PHE A 80 13.26 10.42 0.40
CA PHE A 80 14.10 10.13 -0.76
C PHE A 80 15.60 10.17 -0.43
N VAL A 81 16.32 9.15 -0.88
CA VAL A 81 17.78 9.06 -0.76
C VAL A 81 18.40 9.01 -2.15
N LEU A 82 19.13 10.06 -2.52
CA LEU A 82 19.83 10.13 -3.80
C LEU A 82 21.16 9.40 -3.69
N LEU A 83 21.22 8.15 -4.14
CA LEU A 83 22.42 7.31 -4.05
C LEU A 83 23.51 7.70 -5.05
N LYS A 84 23.13 8.20 -6.22
CA LYS A 84 24.06 8.63 -7.27
C LYS A 84 23.41 9.66 -8.17
N ASN A 85 24.17 10.68 -8.54
CA ASN A 85 23.77 11.67 -9.54
C ASN A 85 25.01 12.09 -10.36
N ASN A 86 24.89 12.03 -11.68
CA ASN A 86 25.92 12.50 -12.61
C ASN A 86 25.69 13.94 -13.07
N GLY A 87 24.87 14.70 -12.34
CA GLY A 87 24.55 16.09 -12.63
C GLY A 87 23.27 16.29 -13.46
N ILE A 88 22.54 15.23 -13.80
CA ILE A 88 21.28 15.35 -14.54
C ILE A 88 20.12 15.81 -13.63
N LEU A 89 20.15 15.46 -12.37
CA LEU A 89 19.14 15.89 -11.38
C LEU A 89 19.61 17.15 -10.62
N PRO A 90 18.72 18.09 -10.32
CA PRO A 90 17.29 18.08 -10.65
C PRO A 90 17.05 18.37 -12.14
N LEU A 91 15.99 17.78 -12.68
CA LEU A 91 15.55 18.04 -14.06
C LEU A 91 15.04 19.47 -14.18
N ASN A 92 15.40 20.14 -15.26
CA ASN A 92 14.90 21.49 -15.53
C ASN A 92 13.58 21.41 -16.34
N LYS A 93 12.48 21.70 -15.67
CA LYS A 93 11.13 21.67 -16.25
C LYS A 93 10.99 22.50 -17.54
N GLU A 94 11.62 23.66 -17.60
CA GLU A 94 11.54 24.58 -18.77
C GLU A 94 12.20 24.00 -20.03
N LYS A 95 13.17 23.10 -19.84
CA LYS A 95 13.91 22.48 -20.95
C LYS A 95 13.32 21.15 -21.41
N ILE A 96 12.46 20.54 -20.59
CA ILE A 96 11.86 19.25 -20.91
C ILE A 96 10.66 19.47 -21.84
N LYS A 97 10.58 18.71 -22.92
CA LYS A 97 9.47 18.72 -23.87
C LYS A 97 8.70 17.38 -23.87
N THR A 98 9.41 16.32 -23.57
CA THR A 98 8.81 14.98 -23.46
C THR A 98 9.45 14.23 -22.30
N VAL A 99 8.63 13.48 -21.57
CA VAL A 99 9.06 12.57 -20.52
C VAL A 99 8.57 11.17 -20.85
N GLY A 100 9.47 10.20 -20.85
CA GLY A 100 9.17 8.79 -20.99
C GLY A 100 9.14 8.10 -19.60
N ILE A 101 8.05 7.40 -19.32
CA ILE A 101 7.87 6.61 -18.09
C ILE A 101 7.73 5.14 -18.50
N VAL A 102 8.68 4.31 -18.07
CA VAL A 102 8.67 2.89 -18.41
C VAL A 102 8.71 2.05 -17.14
N GLY A 103 7.79 1.13 -17.04
CA GLY A 103 7.73 0.18 -15.95
C GLY A 103 6.31 -0.25 -15.60
N PRO A 104 6.14 -1.46 -15.02
CA PRO A 104 4.82 -2.04 -14.73
C PRO A 104 4.04 -1.26 -13.66
N ASN A 105 4.72 -0.45 -12.86
CA ASN A 105 4.11 0.36 -11.81
C ASN A 105 3.91 1.83 -12.22
N ALA A 106 4.25 2.20 -13.45
CA ALA A 106 4.16 3.59 -13.93
C ALA A 106 2.74 4.15 -13.79
N ASP A 107 1.73 3.37 -14.20
CA ASP A 107 0.31 3.73 -14.11
C ASP A 107 -0.50 2.63 -13.43
N SER A 108 -0.11 2.24 -12.24
CA SER A 108 -0.77 1.16 -11.50
C SER A 108 -1.28 1.64 -10.15
N ARG A 109 -2.60 1.82 -10.02
CA ARG A 109 -3.25 2.10 -8.74
C ARG A 109 -3.05 0.97 -7.73
N LYS A 110 -2.99 -0.26 -8.22
CA LYS A 110 -2.74 -1.43 -7.37
C LYS A 110 -1.36 -1.38 -6.70
N ALA A 111 -0.37 -0.79 -7.35
CA ALA A 111 0.97 -0.62 -6.78
C ALA A 111 1.03 0.42 -5.64
N LEU A 112 0.02 1.30 -5.54
CA LEU A 112 -0.04 2.35 -4.51
C LEU A 112 -0.61 1.85 -3.18
N VAL A 113 -1.19 0.66 -3.17
CA VAL A 113 -1.84 0.10 -1.97
C VAL A 113 -1.03 -1.05 -1.40
N GLY A 114 -0.88 -1.04 -0.07
CA GLY A 114 -0.28 -2.14 0.67
C GLY A 114 -1.31 -3.16 1.14
N ASN A 115 -0.93 -4.03 2.05
CA ASN A 115 -1.82 -5.05 2.59
C ASN A 115 -2.92 -4.46 3.50
N TYR A 116 -2.59 -3.44 4.28
CA TYR A 116 -3.50 -2.80 5.24
C TYR A 116 -3.84 -1.38 4.78
N HIS A 117 -4.50 -1.28 3.63
CA HIS A 117 -4.92 0.01 3.10
C HIS A 117 -6.40 0.28 3.34
N GLY A 118 -6.74 1.56 3.51
CA GLY A 118 -8.11 2.05 3.40
C GLY A 118 -8.47 2.37 1.94
N THR A 119 -9.58 3.04 1.77
CA THR A 119 -10.00 3.58 0.47
C THR A 119 -9.65 5.07 0.44
N ALA A 120 -8.72 5.44 -0.42
CA ALA A 120 -8.36 6.84 -0.63
C ALA A 120 -9.41 7.56 -1.48
N SER A 121 -9.58 8.86 -1.27
CA SER A 121 -10.43 9.70 -2.12
C SER A 121 -9.86 9.83 -3.54
N ARG A 122 -8.54 9.82 -3.65
CA ARG A 122 -7.80 9.81 -4.92
C ARG A 122 -6.58 8.90 -4.84
N TYR A 123 -6.38 8.12 -5.89
CA TYR A 123 -5.14 7.39 -6.14
C TYR A 123 -4.38 8.10 -7.25
N CYS A 124 -3.23 8.69 -6.93
CA CYS A 124 -2.38 9.37 -7.90
C CYS A 124 -1.23 8.43 -8.30
N THR A 125 -1.24 7.94 -9.53
CA THR A 125 -0.14 7.11 -10.05
C THR A 125 1.10 7.95 -10.34
N ILE A 126 2.25 7.30 -10.54
CA ILE A 126 3.49 7.99 -10.92
C ILE A 126 3.28 8.79 -12.21
N GLN A 127 2.62 8.19 -13.19
CA GLN A 127 2.31 8.85 -14.46
C GLN A 127 1.40 10.07 -14.26
N GLU A 128 0.31 9.91 -13.53
CA GLU A 128 -0.63 11.00 -13.21
C GLU A 128 0.09 12.15 -12.47
N GLY A 129 0.88 11.83 -11.43
CA GLY A 129 1.61 12.84 -10.66
C GLY A 129 2.65 13.60 -11.48
N ILE A 130 3.35 12.94 -12.38
CA ILE A 130 4.28 13.58 -13.30
C ILE A 130 3.54 14.48 -14.29
N GLN A 131 2.43 14.02 -14.86
CA GLN A 131 1.61 14.82 -15.78
C GLN A 131 1.04 16.03 -15.06
N ASP A 132 0.46 15.87 -13.87
CA ASP A 132 -0.07 16.96 -13.06
C ASP A 132 1.00 18.02 -12.75
N TYR A 133 2.21 17.59 -12.42
CA TYR A 133 3.32 18.49 -12.11
C TYR A 133 3.85 19.24 -13.34
N LEU A 134 3.95 18.57 -14.49
CA LEU A 134 4.52 19.14 -15.70
C LEU A 134 3.52 20.02 -16.46
N GLY A 135 2.21 19.74 -16.35
CA GLY A 135 1.16 20.44 -17.06
C GLY A 135 1.04 19.99 -18.53
N ASP A 136 0.27 20.75 -19.31
CA ASP A 136 -0.08 20.39 -20.68
C ASP A 136 1.01 20.69 -21.73
N ASP A 137 2.02 21.48 -21.35
CA ASP A 137 3.11 21.89 -22.25
C ASP A 137 4.17 20.81 -22.46
N VAL A 138 4.15 19.75 -21.63
CA VAL A 138 5.09 18.64 -21.68
C VAL A 138 4.36 17.36 -21.98
N ARG A 139 4.81 16.67 -23.03
CA ARG A 139 4.25 15.39 -23.41
C ARG A 139 4.76 14.29 -22.49
N VAL A 140 3.87 13.54 -21.88
CA VAL A 140 4.19 12.36 -21.06
C VAL A 140 3.84 11.09 -21.86
N LEU A 141 4.85 10.27 -22.12
CA LEU A 141 4.70 8.96 -22.77
C LEU A 141 4.91 7.87 -21.72
N ALA A 142 4.09 6.84 -21.76
CA ALA A 142 4.23 5.74 -20.82
C ALA A 142 4.14 4.38 -21.52
N SER A 143 4.87 3.42 -20.99
CA SER A 143 4.76 2.02 -21.35
C SER A 143 5.00 1.14 -20.12
N VAL A 144 4.27 0.05 -20.04
CA VAL A 144 4.48 -0.97 -18.99
C VAL A 144 5.88 -1.60 -19.09
N GLY A 145 6.42 -1.76 -20.29
CA GLY A 145 7.77 -2.28 -20.54
C GLY A 145 7.92 -3.78 -20.28
N CYS A 146 7.42 -4.26 -19.17
CA CYS A 146 7.41 -5.69 -18.81
C CYS A 146 6.25 -6.00 -17.85
N ASP A 147 5.88 -7.26 -17.76
CA ASP A 147 4.95 -7.72 -16.72
C ASP A 147 5.63 -7.86 -15.37
N LEU A 148 4.87 -7.75 -14.27
CA LEU A 148 5.38 -7.94 -12.90
C LEU A 148 5.83 -9.38 -12.63
N PHE A 149 5.26 -10.34 -13.34
CA PHE A 149 5.54 -11.77 -13.17
C PHE A 149 6.02 -12.37 -14.50
N ARG A 150 7.12 -13.09 -14.45
CA ARG A 150 7.75 -13.68 -15.64
C ARG A 150 6.83 -14.63 -16.42
N ASP A 151 6.05 -15.42 -15.69
CA ASP A 151 5.23 -16.49 -16.28
C ASP A 151 3.74 -16.11 -16.39
N ARG A 152 3.41 -14.83 -16.19
CA ARG A 152 2.05 -14.34 -16.26
C ARG A 152 1.93 -13.16 -17.19
N THR A 153 1.33 -13.41 -18.33
CA THR A 153 0.97 -12.36 -19.29
C THR A 153 -0.41 -11.84 -18.92
N GLU A 154 -0.51 -10.59 -18.51
CA GLU A 154 -1.79 -9.96 -18.15
C GLU A 154 -2.60 -9.51 -19.37
N HIS A 155 -1.98 -9.53 -20.55
CA HIS A 155 -2.56 -9.12 -21.83
C HIS A 155 -2.39 -10.21 -22.87
N LEU A 156 -3.26 -10.22 -23.89
CA LEU A 156 -3.23 -11.17 -25.03
C LEU A 156 -2.08 -10.90 -26.01
N ALA A 157 -1.08 -10.10 -25.64
CA ALA A 157 0.08 -9.77 -26.45
C ALA A 157 1.23 -10.75 -26.19
N PHE A 158 2.17 -10.80 -27.14
CA PHE A 158 3.41 -11.55 -26.95
C PHE A 158 4.29 -10.88 -25.90
N THR A 159 5.04 -11.67 -25.12
CA THR A 159 5.89 -11.20 -24.02
C THR A 159 6.92 -10.13 -24.41
N GLN A 160 7.31 -10.06 -25.66
CA GLN A 160 8.28 -9.09 -26.17
C GLN A 160 7.66 -7.77 -26.67
N ASP A 161 6.36 -7.71 -26.87
CA ASP A 161 5.68 -6.51 -27.38
C ASP A 161 5.85 -5.33 -26.41
N ARG A 162 5.90 -5.62 -25.12
CA ARG A 162 6.14 -4.62 -24.05
C ARG A 162 7.52 -3.96 -24.15
N LEU A 163 8.54 -4.72 -24.54
CA LEU A 163 9.89 -4.18 -24.74
C LEU A 163 9.94 -3.29 -25.97
N ALA A 164 9.22 -3.62 -27.05
CA ALA A 164 9.11 -2.78 -28.23
C ALA A 164 8.43 -1.44 -27.92
N GLU A 165 7.34 -1.44 -27.16
CA GLU A 165 6.68 -0.21 -26.67
C GLU A 165 7.65 0.64 -25.83
N ALA A 166 8.34 0.02 -24.87
CA ALA A 166 9.30 0.72 -24.01
C ALA A 166 10.42 1.38 -24.81
N LYS A 167 10.91 0.69 -25.84
CA LYS A 167 11.92 1.24 -26.76
C LYS A 167 11.39 2.48 -27.48
N ILE A 168 10.17 2.41 -28.03
CA ILE A 168 9.54 3.54 -28.71
C ILE A 168 9.39 4.73 -27.77
N VAL A 169 8.96 4.50 -26.52
CA VAL A 169 8.87 5.56 -25.51
C VAL A 169 10.24 6.19 -25.27
N ALA A 170 11.28 5.38 -25.04
CA ALA A 170 12.62 5.87 -24.79
C ALA A 170 13.24 6.66 -25.97
N GLU A 171 12.94 6.26 -27.21
CA GLU A 171 13.44 6.93 -28.42
C GLU A 171 12.74 8.27 -28.71
N ASN A 172 11.56 8.50 -28.12
CA ASN A 172 10.73 9.70 -28.37
C ASN A 172 10.60 10.63 -27.15
N SER A 173 11.38 10.41 -26.11
CA SER A 173 11.36 11.20 -24.88
C SER A 173 12.67 11.93 -24.58
#